data_52096032ca9aa3d0781a2f69cb8df975
#
_entry.id   52096032ca9aa3d0781a2f69cb8df975
#
_cell.length_a   1.000
_cell.length_b   1.000
_cell.length_c   1.000
_cell.angle_alpha   90.00
_cell.angle_beta   90.00
_cell.angle_gamma   90.00
#
_symmetry.space_group_name_H-M   'P 1'
#
loop_
_entity.id
_entity.type
_entity.pdbx_description
1 polymer ?
#
loop_
_entity_poly.entity_id
_entity_poly.type
_entity_poly.pdbx_seq_one_letter_code
_entity_poly.pdbx_strand_id
1 'polypeptide(L)'
;MDEATRAHIFEPFFTTKDIGKGTGLGLATVFNIARQHNGWVDVQSQPGCGSTFTVYLPANSEAATEIHLIEQAVVFPTAGGSETVLIVEDEEMLRELAREILKDSGYQILEATSGREALDVWHRYSGKIDLLLTDMVMPEGVSGVELAERLVKEMPQLKVIFMSGYTSDDVSAEMLQRTNASFIQKPYGHAELTKVVRDCLDKKAN
;
A
#
# COMPACT_ATOMS: atom_id res chain seq x y z
N MET A 1 11.73 28.44 -10.95
CA MET A 1 12.39 29.07 -9.77
C MET A 1 13.63 29.80 -10.25
N ASP A 2 14.07 30.81 -9.52
CA ASP A 2 15.32 31.51 -9.78
C ASP A 2 16.56 30.74 -9.28
N GLU A 3 17.75 31.24 -9.57
CA GLU A 3 18.99 30.56 -9.22
C GLU A 3 19.25 30.55 -7.71
N ALA A 4 18.86 31.60 -6.99
CA ALA A 4 18.99 31.67 -5.54
C ALA A 4 18.12 30.61 -4.85
N THR A 5 16.86 30.49 -5.25
CA THR A 5 15.96 29.45 -4.78
C THR A 5 16.51 28.07 -5.11
N ARG A 6 16.98 27.85 -6.35
CA ARG A 6 17.49 26.54 -6.81
C ARG A 6 18.68 26.05 -5.98
N ALA A 7 19.51 26.94 -5.48
CA ALA A 7 20.68 26.58 -4.66
C ALA A 7 20.29 25.97 -3.31
N HIS A 8 19.10 26.25 -2.78
CA HIS A 8 18.68 25.87 -1.43
C HIS A 8 17.54 24.84 -1.38
N ILE A 9 16.96 24.43 -2.52
CA ILE A 9 15.74 23.59 -2.54
C ILE A 9 15.89 22.22 -1.87
N PHE A 10 17.10 21.71 -1.70
CA PHE A 10 17.39 20.45 -1.02
C PHE A 10 17.78 20.60 0.45
N GLU A 11 17.83 21.83 0.96
CA GLU A 11 18.08 22.08 2.38
C GLU A 11 16.83 21.74 3.21
N PRO A 12 16.98 21.03 4.33
CA PRO A 12 15.84 20.76 5.22
C PRO A 12 15.20 22.06 5.70
N PHE A 13 13.86 22.07 5.72
CA PHE A 13 13.02 23.20 6.12
C PHE A 13 13.02 24.42 5.19
N PHE A 14 13.77 24.41 4.09
CA PHE A 14 13.70 25.46 3.09
C PHE A 14 12.37 25.43 2.34
N THR A 15 11.66 26.55 2.32
CA THR A 15 10.40 26.71 1.57
C THR A 15 10.22 28.17 1.13
N THR A 16 9.66 28.35 -0.05
CA THR A 16 9.21 29.65 -0.57
C THR A 16 7.72 29.88 -0.33
N LYS A 17 7.01 28.93 0.32
CA LYS A 17 5.60 29.06 0.65
C LYS A 17 5.43 29.80 1.98
N ASP A 18 4.26 30.42 2.18
CA ASP A 18 3.89 31.10 3.43
C ASP A 18 4.02 30.16 4.64
N ILE A 19 4.24 30.75 5.80
CA ILE A 19 4.32 30.02 7.09
C ILE A 19 3.09 29.13 7.26
N GLY A 20 3.32 27.83 7.47
CA GLY A 20 2.27 26.81 7.68
C GLY A 20 1.76 26.16 6.37
N LYS A 21 2.18 26.61 5.18
CA LYS A 21 1.77 26.00 3.89
C LYS A 21 2.80 25.06 3.24
N GLY A 22 3.92 24.85 3.91
CA GLY A 22 4.95 23.92 3.44
C GLY A 22 5.93 23.58 4.57
N THR A 23 6.26 22.30 4.73
CA THR A 23 7.22 21.84 5.75
C THR A 23 8.67 22.03 5.34
N GLY A 24 8.93 22.25 4.05
CA GLY A 24 10.31 22.34 3.49
C GLY A 24 11.09 21.02 3.59
N LEU A 25 10.44 19.89 3.87
CA LEU A 25 11.10 18.59 4.04
C LEU A 25 11.05 17.71 2.79
N GLY A 26 10.07 17.90 1.89
CA GLY A 26 9.81 16.98 0.78
C GLY A 26 11.01 16.79 -0.16
N LEU A 27 11.60 17.88 -0.67
CA LEU A 27 12.75 17.80 -1.58
C LEU A 27 14.03 17.35 -0.88
N ALA A 28 14.23 17.72 0.39
CA ALA A 28 15.33 17.22 1.21
C ALA A 28 15.23 15.69 1.41
N THR A 29 14.03 15.18 1.59
CA THR A 29 13.77 13.73 1.70
C THR A 29 14.10 13.02 0.39
N VAL A 30 13.63 13.51 -0.76
CA VAL A 30 13.94 12.93 -2.08
C VAL A 30 15.44 12.90 -2.32
N PHE A 31 16.15 14.00 -2.01
CA PHE A 31 17.59 14.09 -2.17
C PHE A 31 18.33 13.06 -1.30
N ASN A 32 17.92 12.92 -0.01
CA ASN A 32 18.54 11.97 0.90
C ASN A 32 18.28 10.52 0.47
N ILE A 33 17.07 10.18 0.02
CA ILE A 33 16.75 8.84 -0.49
C ILE A 33 17.61 8.52 -1.71
N ALA A 34 17.70 9.43 -2.69
CA ALA A 34 18.54 9.21 -3.85
C ALA A 34 20.01 8.95 -3.45
N ARG A 35 20.54 9.73 -2.50
CA ARG A 35 21.91 9.56 -1.97
C ARG A 35 22.09 8.25 -1.23
N GLN A 36 21.15 7.80 -0.42
CA GLN A 36 21.21 6.49 0.26
C GLN A 36 21.30 5.33 -0.74
N HIS A 37 20.69 5.49 -1.91
CA HIS A 37 20.79 4.54 -3.01
C HIS A 37 21.96 4.80 -3.97
N ASN A 38 23.00 5.56 -3.54
CA ASN A 38 24.16 5.95 -4.35
C ASN A 38 23.80 6.69 -5.64
N GLY A 39 22.64 7.34 -5.68
CA GLY A 39 22.15 8.13 -6.78
C GLY A 39 22.32 9.62 -6.55
N TRP A 40 21.74 10.44 -7.46
CA TRP A 40 21.68 11.90 -7.33
C TRP A 40 20.43 12.45 -7.96
N VAL A 41 20.12 13.70 -7.64
CA VAL A 41 18.99 14.44 -8.21
C VAL A 41 19.51 15.66 -8.96
N ASP A 42 19.06 15.85 -10.19
CA ASP A 42 19.27 17.06 -11.00
C ASP A 42 17.99 17.87 -11.09
N VAL A 43 18.12 19.20 -11.21
CA VAL A 43 16.99 20.11 -11.35
C VAL A 43 17.22 21.14 -12.45
N GLN A 44 16.27 21.22 -13.36
CA GLN A 44 16.20 22.25 -14.37
C GLN A 44 14.96 23.10 -14.12
N SER A 45 15.13 24.41 -13.95
CA SER A 45 14.03 25.31 -13.68
C SER A 45 14.29 26.71 -14.21
N GLN A 46 13.23 27.32 -14.73
CA GLN A 46 13.21 28.73 -15.12
C GLN A 46 11.95 29.40 -14.59
N PRO A 47 12.01 30.66 -14.14
CA PRO A 47 10.84 31.41 -13.75
C PRO A 47 9.79 31.45 -14.87
N GLY A 48 8.55 31.12 -14.55
CA GLY A 48 7.43 31.10 -15.51
C GLY A 48 7.36 29.84 -16.42
N CYS A 49 8.43 29.01 -16.48
CA CYS A 49 8.49 27.84 -17.38
C CYS A 49 8.33 26.49 -16.62
N GLY A 50 8.22 26.54 -15.30
CA GLY A 50 8.11 25.32 -14.48
C GLY A 50 9.47 24.76 -14.04
N SER A 51 9.46 23.51 -13.56
CA SER A 51 10.66 22.82 -13.08
C SER A 51 10.61 21.34 -13.47
N THR A 52 11.76 20.80 -13.86
CA THR A 52 11.96 19.39 -14.13
C THR A 52 12.95 18.84 -13.12
N PHE A 53 12.57 17.80 -12.42
CA PHE A 53 13.43 17.05 -11.49
C PHE A 53 13.77 15.71 -12.13
N THR A 54 15.04 15.35 -12.13
CA THR A 54 15.52 14.07 -12.66
C THR A 54 16.27 13.33 -11.56
N VAL A 55 15.82 12.13 -11.20
CA VAL A 55 16.49 11.26 -10.23
C VAL A 55 17.28 10.20 -10.99
N TYR A 56 18.56 10.10 -10.68
CA TYR A 56 19.47 9.09 -11.23
C TYR A 56 19.79 8.08 -10.13
N LEU A 57 19.60 6.80 -10.44
CA LEU A 57 19.96 5.69 -9.58
C LEU A 57 20.96 4.78 -10.31
N PRO A 58 21.94 4.17 -9.60
CA PRO A 58 22.83 3.19 -10.21
C PRO A 58 22.02 2.03 -10.79
N ALA A 59 22.35 1.62 -12.00
CA ALA A 59 21.81 0.39 -12.56
C ALA A 59 22.41 -0.82 -11.82
N ASN A 60 21.56 -1.73 -11.35
CA ASN A 60 22.03 -3.00 -10.83
C ASN A 60 22.32 -3.95 -12.02
N SER A 61 23.61 -4.10 -12.37
CA SER A 61 24.02 -4.94 -13.49
C SER A 61 23.82 -6.45 -13.24
N GLU A 62 23.74 -6.87 -11.98
CA GLU A 62 23.43 -8.27 -11.64
C GLU A 62 21.96 -8.60 -11.87
N ALA A 63 21.05 -7.64 -11.65
CA ALA A 63 19.63 -7.82 -11.93
C ALA A 63 19.31 -7.92 -13.43
N ALA A 64 20.16 -7.40 -14.33
CA ALA A 64 19.93 -7.49 -15.77
C ALA A 64 19.92 -8.93 -16.29
N THR A 65 20.62 -9.84 -15.62
CA THR A 65 20.62 -11.27 -15.98
C THR A 65 19.38 -11.99 -15.45
N GLU A 66 18.79 -11.55 -14.35
CA GLU A 66 17.56 -12.10 -13.80
C GLU A 66 16.31 -11.52 -14.46
N ILE A 67 16.34 -10.23 -14.87
CA ILE A 67 15.21 -9.60 -15.57
C ILE A 67 14.97 -10.23 -16.95
N HIS A 68 16.01 -10.68 -17.66
CA HIS A 68 15.85 -11.43 -18.92
C HIS A 68 15.19 -12.80 -18.74
N LEU A 69 15.20 -13.36 -17.52
CA LEU A 69 14.45 -14.57 -17.16
C LEU A 69 13.02 -14.24 -16.71
N ILE A 70 12.75 -13.00 -16.28
CA ILE A 70 11.42 -12.56 -15.84
C ILE A 70 10.57 -12.08 -17.05
N GLU A 71 11.18 -11.58 -18.15
CA GLU A 71 10.47 -11.28 -19.40
C GLU A 71 10.03 -12.53 -20.19
N GLN A 72 10.58 -13.71 -19.91
CA GLN A 72 9.93 -14.95 -20.28
C GLN A 72 8.83 -15.23 -19.27
N ALA A 73 7.69 -14.52 -19.46
CA ALA A 73 6.40 -14.89 -18.91
C ALA A 73 6.52 -15.90 -17.74
N VAL A 74 6.91 -15.44 -16.56
CA VAL A 74 6.38 -16.06 -15.38
C VAL A 74 4.90 -15.69 -15.41
N VAL A 75 4.16 -16.42 -16.25
CA VAL A 75 2.77 -16.70 -15.98
C VAL A 75 2.86 -17.45 -14.65
N PHE A 76 2.90 -16.70 -13.54
CA PHE A 76 2.42 -17.28 -12.31
C PHE A 76 1.03 -17.77 -12.71
N PRO A 77 0.71 -19.05 -12.59
CA PRO A 77 -0.67 -19.41 -12.55
C PRO A 77 -1.18 -18.53 -11.41
N THR A 78 -1.81 -17.43 -11.76
CA THR A 78 -2.56 -16.64 -10.81
C THR A 78 -3.57 -17.66 -10.33
N ALA A 79 -3.29 -18.27 -9.18
CA ALA A 79 -4.28 -19.03 -8.47
C ALA A 79 -5.32 -17.97 -8.06
N GLY A 80 -6.04 -17.50 -9.08
CA GLY A 80 -7.16 -16.60 -8.98
C GLY A 80 -8.25 -17.32 -8.21
N GLY A 81 -9.12 -16.58 -7.64
CA GLY A 81 -10.25 -17.10 -6.91
C GLY A 81 -11.56 -16.51 -7.40
N SER A 82 -12.66 -17.08 -6.94
CA SER A 82 -14.00 -16.52 -7.13
C SER A 82 -14.58 -16.01 -5.81
N GLU A 83 -13.74 -15.98 -4.78
CA GLU A 83 -14.11 -15.57 -3.43
C GLU A 83 -14.41 -14.07 -3.39
N THR A 84 -15.20 -13.64 -2.41
CA THR A 84 -15.54 -12.23 -2.19
C THR A 84 -14.59 -11.62 -1.17
N VAL A 85 -13.92 -10.54 -1.57
CA VAL A 85 -12.98 -9.77 -0.75
C VAL A 85 -13.58 -8.41 -0.44
N LEU A 86 -13.66 -8.05 0.84
CA LEU A 86 -13.98 -6.69 1.28
C LEU A 86 -12.67 -5.93 1.51
N ILE A 87 -12.42 -4.91 0.69
CA ILE A 87 -11.27 -4.01 0.81
C ILE A 87 -11.70 -2.77 1.61
N VAL A 88 -10.93 -2.45 2.65
CA VAL A 88 -11.17 -1.26 3.49
C VAL A 88 -9.90 -0.43 3.56
N GLU A 89 -9.91 0.71 2.91
CA GLU A 89 -8.75 1.59 2.72
C GLU A 89 -9.26 3.02 2.53
N ASP A 90 -8.79 3.97 3.31
CA ASP A 90 -9.21 5.38 3.20
C ASP A 90 -8.53 6.11 2.04
N GLU A 91 -7.30 5.72 1.69
CA GLU A 91 -6.60 6.31 0.55
C GLU A 91 -7.10 5.74 -0.78
N GLU A 92 -7.75 6.58 -1.59
CA GLU A 92 -8.40 6.21 -2.85
C GLU A 92 -7.46 5.47 -3.81
N MET A 93 -6.22 5.98 -4.00
CA MET A 93 -5.26 5.39 -4.93
C MET A 93 -4.83 3.98 -4.50
N LEU A 94 -4.63 3.74 -3.19
CA LEU A 94 -4.27 2.42 -2.67
C LEU A 94 -5.44 1.45 -2.75
N ARG A 95 -6.66 1.91 -2.48
CA ARG A 95 -7.89 1.12 -2.61
C ARG A 95 -8.12 0.71 -4.07
N GLU A 96 -7.97 1.64 -5.03
CA GLU A 96 -8.08 1.33 -6.45
C GLU A 96 -7.03 0.32 -6.91
N LEU A 97 -5.77 0.51 -6.49
CA LEU A 97 -4.69 -0.43 -6.82
C LEU A 97 -5.00 -1.85 -6.33
N ALA A 98 -5.39 -2.00 -5.07
CA ALA A 98 -5.75 -3.30 -4.51
C ALA A 98 -6.93 -3.93 -5.25
N ARG A 99 -7.96 -3.11 -5.56
CA ARG A 99 -9.14 -3.54 -6.31
C ARG A 99 -8.77 -4.08 -7.70
N GLU A 100 -7.97 -3.34 -8.47
CA GLU A 100 -7.57 -3.75 -9.81
C GLU A 100 -6.78 -5.06 -9.77
N ILE A 101 -5.77 -5.16 -8.91
CA ILE A 101 -4.96 -6.38 -8.77
C ILE A 101 -5.84 -7.61 -8.47
N LEU A 102 -6.74 -7.50 -7.52
CA LEU A 102 -7.55 -8.64 -7.09
C LEU A 102 -8.68 -8.96 -8.07
N LYS A 103 -9.27 -7.94 -8.72
CA LYS A 103 -10.27 -8.12 -9.77
C LYS A 103 -9.67 -8.84 -10.99
N ASP A 104 -8.48 -8.46 -11.42
CA ASP A 104 -7.76 -9.11 -12.51
C ASP A 104 -7.40 -10.57 -12.17
N SER A 105 -7.26 -10.87 -10.88
CA SER A 105 -7.07 -12.22 -10.35
C SER A 105 -8.38 -13.02 -10.18
N GLY A 106 -9.54 -12.45 -10.56
CA GLY A 106 -10.84 -13.13 -10.60
C GLY A 106 -11.69 -13.01 -9.34
N TYR A 107 -11.23 -12.33 -8.29
CA TYR A 107 -11.98 -12.12 -7.05
C TYR A 107 -13.17 -11.18 -7.23
N GLN A 108 -14.24 -11.38 -6.46
CA GLN A 108 -15.33 -10.42 -6.32
C GLN A 108 -14.97 -9.38 -5.28
N ILE A 109 -15.05 -8.09 -5.63
CA ILE A 109 -14.58 -7.02 -4.76
C ILE A 109 -15.75 -6.19 -4.23
N LEU A 110 -15.74 -6.00 -2.92
CA LEU A 110 -16.52 -5.00 -2.20
C LEU A 110 -15.54 -3.97 -1.62
N GLU A 111 -15.94 -2.71 -1.58
CA GLU A 111 -15.06 -1.62 -1.15
C GLU A 111 -15.72 -0.80 -0.04
N ALA A 112 -14.89 -0.29 0.85
CA ALA A 112 -15.27 0.70 1.85
C ALA A 112 -14.09 1.65 2.12
N THR A 113 -14.39 2.92 2.39
CA THR A 113 -13.41 3.98 2.67
C THR A 113 -13.12 4.12 4.17
N SER A 114 -13.87 3.42 5.02
CA SER A 114 -13.74 3.49 6.48
C SER A 114 -14.30 2.24 7.13
N GLY A 115 -13.91 2.00 8.38
CA GLY A 115 -14.44 0.88 9.15
C GLY A 115 -15.96 0.95 9.38
N ARG A 116 -16.54 2.16 9.46
CA ARG A 116 -17.99 2.34 9.56
C ARG A 116 -18.70 1.92 8.28
N GLU A 117 -18.22 2.39 7.13
CA GLU A 117 -18.78 2.01 5.84
C GLU A 117 -18.62 0.51 5.59
N ALA A 118 -17.51 -0.08 6.01
CA ALA A 118 -17.29 -1.51 5.93
C ALA A 118 -18.35 -2.32 6.69
N LEU A 119 -18.75 -1.88 7.89
CA LEU A 119 -19.85 -2.50 8.65
C LEU A 119 -21.19 -2.36 7.90
N ASP A 120 -21.46 -1.22 7.28
CA ASP A 120 -22.66 -1.01 6.48
C ASP A 120 -22.67 -1.90 5.22
N VAL A 121 -21.53 -2.06 4.56
CA VAL A 121 -21.37 -2.98 3.42
C VAL A 121 -21.57 -4.41 3.87
N TRP A 122 -20.94 -4.82 4.98
CA TRP A 122 -21.08 -6.15 5.57
C TRP A 122 -22.53 -6.55 5.84
N HIS A 123 -23.29 -5.68 6.48
CA HIS A 123 -24.69 -5.97 6.82
C HIS A 123 -25.66 -5.89 5.63
N ARG A 124 -25.33 -5.12 4.60
CA ARG A 124 -26.17 -4.99 3.39
C ARG A 124 -25.90 -6.07 2.35
N TYR A 125 -24.70 -6.61 2.31
CA TYR A 125 -24.34 -7.62 1.34
C TYR A 125 -24.98 -8.96 1.69
N SER A 126 -25.80 -9.49 0.77
CA SER A 126 -26.54 -10.75 1.00
C SER A 126 -25.71 -12.01 0.70
N GLY A 127 -24.54 -11.86 0.13
CA GLY A 127 -23.62 -12.95 -0.16
C GLY A 127 -22.64 -13.20 1.00
N LYS A 128 -21.76 -14.18 0.79
CA LYS A 128 -20.68 -14.47 1.74
C LYS A 128 -19.46 -13.64 1.43
N ILE A 129 -18.88 -12.98 2.42
CA ILE A 129 -17.57 -12.35 2.36
C ILE A 129 -16.54 -13.35 2.91
N ASP A 130 -15.55 -13.71 2.11
CA ASP A 130 -14.56 -14.73 2.44
C ASP A 130 -13.30 -14.13 3.08
N LEU A 131 -12.94 -12.91 2.69
CA LEU A 131 -11.74 -12.22 3.15
C LEU A 131 -12.03 -10.74 3.43
N LEU A 132 -11.50 -10.26 4.55
CA LEU A 132 -11.34 -8.84 4.86
C LEU A 132 -9.88 -8.44 4.60
N LEU A 133 -9.67 -7.48 3.70
CA LEU A 133 -8.38 -6.82 3.47
C LEU A 133 -8.51 -5.38 3.95
N THR A 134 -7.85 -5.03 5.06
CA THR A 134 -8.07 -3.72 5.71
C THR A 134 -6.77 -3.03 6.10
N ASP A 135 -6.70 -1.71 5.92
CA ASP A 135 -5.70 -0.92 6.63
C ASP A 135 -5.89 -1.07 8.15
N MET A 136 -4.80 -1.12 8.89
CA MET A 136 -4.84 -1.18 10.35
C MET A 136 -5.26 0.14 10.96
N VAL A 137 -4.80 1.26 10.40
CA VAL A 137 -4.99 2.61 10.94
C VAL A 137 -5.82 3.43 9.96
N MET A 138 -7.04 3.70 10.33
CA MET A 138 -7.96 4.56 9.58
C MET A 138 -8.38 5.76 10.43
N PRO A 139 -8.45 6.97 9.84
CA PRO A 139 -8.58 8.22 10.62
C PRO A 139 -9.93 8.42 11.31
N GLU A 140 -10.99 7.68 10.98
CA GLU A 140 -12.34 7.96 11.50
C GLU A 140 -13.02 6.74 12.12
N GLY A 141 -13.10 6.75 13.44
CA GLY A 141 -14.06 5.98 14.26
C GLY A 141 -13.69 4.53 14.50
N VAL A 142 -13.77 3.65 13.51
CA VAL A 142 -13.49 2.20 13.67
C VAL A 142 -12.21 1.86 12.95
N SER A 143 -11.16 1.49 13.71
CA SER A 143 -9.88 1.03 13.13
C SER A 143 -10.05 -0.32 12.42
N GLY A 144 -9.11 -0.67 11.53
CA GLY A 144 -9.13 -1.97 10.86
C GLY A 144 -9.04 -3.13 11.84
N VAL A 145 -8.30 -2.96 12.93
CA VAL A 145 -8.19 -3.97 13.99
C VAL A 145 -9.53 -4.19 14.69
N GLU A 146 -10.19 -3.10 15.09
CA GLU A 146 -11.50 -3.17 15.74
C GLU A 146 -12.57 -3.73 14.81
N LEU A 147 -12.52 -3.36 13.53
CA LEU A 147 -13.39 -3.91 12.48
C LEU A 147 -13.21 -5.43 12.38
N ALA A 148 -11.97 -5.90 12.25
CA ALA A 148 -11.66 -7.32 12.13
C ALA A 148 -12.14 -8.10 13.37
N GLU A 149 -11.90 -7.59 14.59
CA GLU A 149 -12.38 -8.22 15.82
C GLU A 149 -13.91 -8.34 15.89
N ARG A 150 -14.63 -7.35 15.38
CA ARG A 150 -16.10 -7.39 15.32
C ARG A 150 -16.58 -8.41 14.31
N LEU A 151 -16.05 -8.39 13.09
CA LEU A 151 -16.48 -9.28 12.00
C LEU A 151 -16.12 -10.75 12.25
N VAL A 152 -14.94 -11.02 12.83
CA VAL A 152 -14.55 -12.38 13.21
C VAL A 152 -15.45 -12.95 14.33
N LYS A 153 -15.96 -12.12 15.24
CA LYS A 153 -16.97 -12.57 16.24
C LYS A 153 -18.28 -13.00 15.59
N GLU A 154 -18.69 -12.29 14.52
CA GLU A 154 -19.92 -12.65 13.77
C GLU A 154 -19.69 -13.84 12.85
N MET A 155 -18.50 -13.91 12.20
CA MET A 155 -18.10 -14.98 11.28
C MET A 155 -16.70 -15.49 11.62
N PRO A 156 -16.55 -16.48 12.51
CA PRO A 156 -15.25 -16.99 12.95
C PRO A 156 -14.36 -17.56 11.83
N GLN A 157 -14.93 -17.91 10.69
CA GLN A 157 -14.20 -18.41 9.53
C GLN A 157 -13.73 -17.31 8.56
N LEU A 158 -14.08 -16.04 8.80
CA LEU A 158 -13.63 -14.91 8.00
C LEU A 158 -12.10 -14.87 8.02
N LYS A 159 -11.51 -14.79 6.83
CA LYS A 159 -10.07 -14.56 6.70
C LYS A 159 -9.78 -13.06 6.79
N VAL A 160 -8.67 -12.70 7.42
CA VAL A 160 -8.29 -11.30 7.60
C VAL A 160 -6.85 -11.10 7.15
N ILE A 161 -6.63 -10.03 6.38
CA ILE A 161 -5.30 -9.52 6.04
C ILE A 161 -5.26 -8.05 6.47
N PHE A 162 -4.28 -7.72 7.30
CA PHE A 162 -3.98 -6.33 7.63
C PHE A 162 -2.95 -5.76 6.67
N MET A 163 -3.22 -4.56 6.17
CA MET A 163 -2.26 -3.72 5.43
C MET A 163 -1.68 -2.68 6.38
N SER A 164 -0.37 -2.43 6.32
CA SER A 164 0.25 -1.36 7.12
C SER A 164 1.52 -0.84 6.47
N GLY A 165 1.78 0.46 6.65
CA GLY A 165 3.06 1.10 6.32
C GLY A 165 4.16 0.84 7.36
N TYR A 166 3.83 0.25 8.51
CA TYR A 166 4.78 -0.12 9.56
C TYR A 166 5.33 -1.53 9.32
N THR A 167 6.49 -1.83 9.91
CA THR A 167 7.09 -3.17 9.83
C THR A 167 6.30 -4.19 10.65
N SER A 168 6.44 -5.48 10.32
CA SER A 168 5.80 -6.59 11.04
C SER A 168 6.10 -6.61 12.55
N ASP A 169 7.21 -5.99 12.98
CA ASP A 169 7.63 -5.93 14.38
C ASP A 169 6.75 -4.99 15.23
N ASP A 170 6.06 -4.04 14.58
CA ASP A 170 5.13 -3.12 15.24
C ASP A 170 3.72 -3.73 15.44
N VAL A 171 3.46 -4.87 14.80
CA VAL A 171 2.17 -5.59 14.89
C VAL A 171 2.28 -6.65 15.97
N SER A 172 1.51 -6.51 17.06
CA SER A 172 1.59 -7.48 18.15
C SER A 172 1.19 -8.88 17.69
N ALA A 173 2.03 -9.88 18.00
CA ALA A 173 1.76 -11.28 17.68
C ALA A 173 0.42 -11.76 18.30
N GLU A 174 0.04 -11.22 19.45
CA GLU A 174 -1.24 -11.51 20.11
C GLU A 174 -2.44 -11.08 19.26
N MET A 175 -2.36 -9.92 18.60
CA MET A 175 -3.44 -9.42 17.75
C MET A 175 -3.64 -10.30 16.52
N LEU A 176 -2.55 -10.71 15.87
CA LEU A 176 -2.59 -11.62 14.73
C LEU A 176 -3.17 -12.99 15.12
N GLN A 177 -2.81 -13.49 16.31
CA GLN A 177 -3.37 -14.76 16.82
C GLN A 177 -4.86 -14.66 17.14
N ARG A 178 -5.31 -13.56 17.76
CA ARG A 178 -6.73 -13.37 18.14
C ARG A 178 -7.65 -13.27 16.93
N THR A 179 -7.18 -12.72 15.83
CA THR A 179 -7.94 -12.56 14.58
C THR A 179 -7.62 -13.64 13.54
N ASN A 180 -6.66 -14.54 13.80
CA ASN A 180 -6.10 -15.49 12.83
C ASN A 180 -5.71 -14.77 11.50
N ALA A 181 -5.22 -13.55 11.61
CA ALA A 181 -4.95 -12.68 10.48
C ALA A 181 -3.57 -12.94 9.87
N SER A 182 -3.46 -12.63 8.59
CA SER A 182 -2.21 -12.44 7.88
C SER A 182 -1.89 -10.94 7.78
N PHE A 183 -0.68 -10.61 7.36
CA PHE A 183 -0.19 -9.24 7.24
C PHE A 183 0.49 -9.02 5.90
N ILE A 184 0.33 -7.83 5.34
CA ILE A 184 1.08 -7.35 4.18
C ILE A 184 1.59 -5.94 4.44
N GLN A 185 2.86 -5.71 4.14
CA GLN A 185 3.48 -4.40 4.33
C GLN A 185 3.26 -3.52 3.09
N LYS A 186 2.89 -2.27 3.31
CA LYS A 186 2.86 -1.22 2.26
C LYS A 186 4.29 -0.62 2.09
N PRO A 187 4.73 -0.34 0.84
CA PRO A 187 4.07 -0.60 -0.42
C PRO A 187 4.23 -2.06 -0.88
N TYR A 188 3.19 -2.63 -1.45
CA TYR A 188 3.18 -4.00 -1.97
C TYR A 188 3.02 -4.02 -3.50
N GLY A 189 3.57 -5.04 -4.13
CA GLY A 189 3.42 -5.28 -5.56
C GLY A 189 2.29 -6.25 -5.90
N HIS A 190 1.95 -6.35 -7.21
CA HIS A 190 0.91 -7.25 -7.71
C HIS A 190 1.12 -8.71 -7.26
N ALA A 191 2.33 -9.25 -7.46
CA ALA A 191 2.63 -10.64 -7.12
C ALA A 191 2.57 -10.93 -5.61
N GLU A 192 2.93 -9.95 -4.78
CA GLU A 192 2.91 -10.09 -3.34
C GLU A 192 1.48 -10.09 -2.81
N LEU A 193 0.63 -9.14 -3.24
CA LEU A 193 -0.76 -9.07 -2.81
C LEU A 193 -1.53 -10.34 -3.21
N THR A 194 -1.43 -10.77 -4.47
CA THR A 194 -2.11 -11.97 -4.97
C THR A 194 -1.68 -13.23 -4.24
N LYS A 195 -0.38 -13.36 -3.94
CA LYS A 195 0.16 -14.48 -3.18
C LYS A 195 -0.38 -14.49 -1.74
N VAL A 196 -0.28 -13.36 -1.02
CA VAL A 196 -0.73 -13.29 0.38
C VAL A 196 -2.24 -13.56 0.50
N VAL A 197 -3.04 -13.06 -0.44
CA VAL A 197 -4.48 -13.32 -0.49
C VAL A 197 -4.76 -14.80 -0.72
N ARG A 198 -4.10 -15.45 -1.68
CA ARG A 198 -4.29 -16.88 -1.94
C ARG A 198 -3.85 -17.73 -0.75
N ASP A 199 -2.65 -17.47 -0.22
CA ASP A 199 -2.12 -18.19 0.94
C ASP A 199 -3.05 -18.07 2.16
N CYS A 200 -3.68 -16.89 2.36
CA CYS A 200 -4.62 -16.66 3.45
C CYS A 200 -5.92 -17.44 3.26
N LEU A 201 -6.49 -17.44 2.05
CA LEU A 201 -7.72 -18.15 1.72
C LEU A 201 -7.56 -19.67 1.79
N ASP A 202 -6.41 -20.20 1.38
CA ASP A 202 -6.11 -21.63 1.35
C ASP A 202 -5.77 -22.21 2.74
N LYS A 203 -5.46 -21.38 3.73
CA LYS A 203 -5.25 -21.83 5.11
C LYS A 203 -6.53 -22.47 5.63
N LYS A 204 -6.48 -23.75 5.95
CA LYS A 204 -7.59 -24.43 6.62
C LYS A 204 -7.89 -23.74 7.96
N ALA A 205 -9.17 -23.53 8.26
CA ALA A 205 -9.57 -23.12 9.59
C ALA A 205 -9.19 -24.25 10.57
N ASN A 206 -8.37 -23.91 11.56
CA ASN A 206 -8.04 -24.84 12.66
C ASN A 206 -9.21 -24.97 13.60
#